data_11dc3b2bfb13957bb77f8d83dfb7bb6b
#
_entry.id   11dc3b2bfb13957bb77f8d83dfb7bb6b
#
_cell.length_a   1.000
_cell.length_b   1.000
_cell.length_c   1.000
_cell.angle_alpha   90.00
_cell.angle_beta   90.00
_cell.angle_gamma   90.00
#
_symmetry.space_group_name_H-M   'P 1'
#
loop_
_entity.id
_entity.type
_entity.pdbx_description
1 polymer ?
#
loop_
_entity_poly.entity_id
_entity_poly.type
_entity_poly.pdbx_seq_one_letter_code
_entity_poly.pdbx_strand_id
1 'polypeptide(L)'
;MTIMTTRMFTHTGPRRGDVFSESTFAKQIVMIEAGLQEPKIYVGNLDSLRTYADVRDAVKAYHMLVTVNPKGGEYYNIGGEYTCTIKEMLNYLISQSTVNNIEIVTDPERLRPIDADLQIPDITKFKVHTGWKPEYTFKQTMNDLLAYWRDRVTSGRKFLRR
;
A
#
# COMPACT_ATOMS: atom_id res chain seq x y z
N MET A 1 23.33 -23.01 7.43
CA MET A 1 22.39 -22.07 6.76
C MET A 1 21.86 -21.11 7.82
N THR A 2 21.89 -19.79 7.58
CA THR A 2 21.34 -18.79 8.50
C THR A 2 19.92 -18.47 8.08
N ILE A 3 18.94 -18.68 8.96
CA ILE A 3 17.51 -18.43 8.70
C ILE A 3 17.03 -17.36 9.65
N MET A 4 16.33 -16.35 9.10
CA MET A 4 15.61 -15.31 9.85
C MET A 4 14.17 -15.24 9.34
N THR A 5 13.25 -14.89 10.22
CA THR A 5 11.82 -14.77 9.86
C THR A 5 11.40 -13.31 9.86
N THR A 6 10.66 -12.90 8.84
CA THR A 6 10.06 -11.57 8.78
C THR A 6 8.54 -11.64 8.84
N ARG A 7 7.93 -10.74 9.58
CA ARG A 7 6.50 -10.43 9.54
C ARG A 7 6.37 -9.07 8.88
N MET A 8 6.12 -9.07 7.57
CA MET A 8 5.96 -7.84 6.82
C MET A 8 4.52 -7.35 6.91
N PHE A 9 4.35 -6.14 7.42
CA PHE A 9 3.07 -5.44 7.48
C PHE A 9 2.78 -4.74 6.14
N THR A 10 1.68 -3.97 6.07
CA THR A 10 1.23 -3.38 4.80
C THR A 10 2.34 -2.57 4.13
N HIS A 11 2.67 -2.97 2.91
CA HIS A 11 3.58 -2.23 2.04
C HIS A 11 2.93 -2.05 0.68
N THR A 12 3.17 -0.93 0.04
CA THR A 12 2.50 -0.54 -1.20
C THR A 12 3.40 0.34 -2.06
N GLY A 13 2.92 0.67 -3.25
CA GLY A 13 3.64 1.50 -4.21
C GLY A 13 3.45 1.00 -5.64
N PRO A 14 4.23 1.50 -6.60
CA PRO A 14 4.17 1.06 -7.99
C PRO A 14 4.23 -0.46 -8.12
N ARG A 15 3.43 -1.03 -9.02
CA ARG A 15 3.26 -2.49 -9.26
C ARG A 15 2.49 -3.26 -8.18
N ARG A 16 1.91 -2.59 -7.19
CA ARG A 16 0.99 -3.25 -6.27
C ARG A 16 -0.20 -3.82 -7.04
N GLY A 17 -0.54 -5.08 -6.80
CA GLY A 17 -1.68 -5.74 -7.45
C GLY A 17 -3.01 -5.08 -7.10
N ASP A 18 -3.94 -5.06 -8.04
CA ASP A 18 -5.26 -4.40 -7.94
C ASP A 18 -6.29 -5.15 -7.09
N VAL A 19 -5.86 -6.14 -6.33
CA VAL A 19 -6.65 -6.82 -5.30
C VAL A 19 -6.51 -6.17 -3.91
N PHE A 20 -5.61 -5.21 -3.76
CA PHE A 20 -5.37 -4.47 -2.53
C PHE A 20 -6.01 -3.09 -2.59
N SER A 21 -6.60 -2.64 -1.48
CA SER A 21 -7.42 -1.42 -1.41
C SER A 21 -6.77 -0.20 -2.04
N GLU A 22 -5.54 0.12 -1.66
CA GLU A 22 -4.81 1.28 -2.16
C GLU A 22 -4.62 1.24 -3.68
N SER A 23 -4.30 0.07 -4.22
CA SER A 23 -4.09 -0.11 -5.66
C SER A 23 -5.41 -0.16 -6.43
N THR A 24 -6.44 -0.81 -5.85
CA THR A 24 -7.80 -0.81 -6.41
C THR A 24 -8.36 0.60 -6.51
N PHE A 25 -8.17 1.44 -5.48
CA PHE A 25 -8.65 2.82 -5.49
C PHE A 25 -7.88 3.67 -6.49
N ALA A 26 -6.55 3.58 -6.51
CA ALA A 26 -5.73 4.30 -7.50
C ALA A 26 -6.13 3.92 -8.92
N LYS A 27 -6.38 2.63 -9.22
CA LYS A 27 -6.85 2.16 -10.52
C LYS A 27 -8.23 2.74 -10.88
N GLN A 28 -9.21 2.69 -9.96
CA GLN A 28 -10.55 3.22 -10.20
C GLN A 28 -10.50 4.74 -10.48
N ILE A 29 -9.73 5.50 -9.70
CA ILE A 29 -9.54 6.94 -9.93
C ILE A 29 -9.00 7.19 -11.34
N VAL A 30 -7.98 6.47 -11.74
CA VAL A 30 -7.37 6.64 -13.07
C VAL A 30 -8.32 6.22 -14.20
N MET A 31 -9.13 5.18 -14.00
CA MET A 31 -10.17 4.81 -14.97
C MET A 31 -11.25 5.88 -15.11
N ILE A 32 -11.62 6.55 -14.00
CA ILE A 32 -12.53 7.71 -14.01
C ILE A 32 -11.87 8.88 -14.76
N GLU A 33 -10.60 9.19 -14.48
CA GLU A 33 -9.83 10.24 -15.19
C GLU A 33 -9.77 9.99 -16.70
N ALA A 34 -9.68 8.73 -17.12
CA ALA A 34 -9.66 8.34 -18.54
C ALA A 34 -11.05 8.21 -19.18
N GLY A 35 -12.14 8.48 -18.46
CA GLY A 35 -13.52 8.31 -18.96
C GLY A 35 -13.94 6.86 -19.18
N LEU A 36 -13.22 5.91 -18.62
CA LEU A 36 -13.50 4.46 -18.73
C LEU A 36 -14.40 3.92 -17.63
N GLN A 37 -14.69 4.73 -16.62
CA GLN A 37 -15.57 4.43 -15.50
C GLN A 37 -16.35 5.68 -15.12
N GLU A 38 -17.61 5.53 -14.69
CA GLU A 38 -18.38 6.63 -14.10
C GLU A 38 -17.67 7.17 -12.84
N PRO A 39 -17.92 8.43 -12.41
CA PRO A 39 -17.23 9.03 -11.27
C PRO A 39 -17.71 8.44 -9.94
N LYS A 40 -17.56 7.13 -9.79
CA LYS A 40 -17.86 6.35 -8.60
C LYS A 40 -16.72 5.40 -8.25
N ILE A 41 -16.34 5.39 -6.98
CA ILE A 41 -15.36 4.45 -6.43
C ILE A 41 -16.09 3.46 -5.53
N TYR A 42 -15.97 2.18 -5.87
CA TYR A 42 -16.54 1.09 -5.10
C TYR A 42 -15.56 0.62 -4.02
N VAL A 43 -16.03 0.64 -2.75
CA VAL A 43 -15.21 0.39 -1.58
C VAL A 43 -15.81 -0.71 -0.68
N GLY A 44 -14.96 -1.33 0.15
CA GLY A 44 -15.37 -2.16 1.29
C GLY A 44 -15.31 -1.37 2.59
N ASN A 45 -14.77 -1.99 3.66
CA ASN A 45 -14.57 -1.35 4.95
C ASN A 45 -13.49 -0.26 4.86
N LEU A 46 -13.85 0.97 5.26
CA LEU A 46 -12.96 2.14 5.25
C LEU A 46 -12.39 2.52 6.62
N ASP A 47 -12.89 1.91 7.70
CA ASP A 47 -12.58 2.33 9.07
C ASP A 47 -11.30 1.68 9.63
N SER A 48 -10.85 0.60 8.98
CA SER A 48 -9.66 -0.11 9.41
C SER A 48 -8.41 0.76 9.38
N LEU A 49 -7.63 0.73 10.48
CA LEU A 49 -6.38 1.48 10.63
C LEU A 49 -5.18 0.63 10.17
N ARG A 50 -4.35 1.19 9.31
CA ARG A 50 -3.18 0.50 8.73
C ARG A 50 -1.95 1.38 8.80
N THR A 51 -0.80 0.73 8.97
CA THR A 51 0.50 1.37 8.82
C THR A 51 1.08 1.04 7.45
N TYR A 52 1.46 2.04 6.68
CA TYR A 52 1.93 1.89 5.30
C TYR A 52 3.45 2.07 5.20
N ALA A 53 4.11 1.13 4.52
CA ALA A 53 5.49 1.24 4.06
C ALA A 53 5.54 1.38 2.55
N ASP A 54 6.53 2.09 2.03
CA ASP A 54 6.83 2.03 0.59
C ASP A 54 7.48 0.68 0.24
N VAL A 55 7.14 0.13 -0.92
CA VAL A 55 7.71 -1.14 -1.38
C VAL A 55 9.22 -1.08 -1.55
N ARG A 56 9.78 0.08 -1.90
CA ARG A 56 11.23 0.30 -2.03
C ARG A 56 11.93 0.23 -0.67
N ASP A 57 11.31 0.79 0.35
CA ASP A 57 11.77 0.68 1.74
C ASP A 57 11.65 -0.75 2.26
N ALA A 58 10.61 -1.47 1.88
CA ALA A 58 10.44 -2.87 2.21
C ALA A 58 11.55 -3.75 1.60
N VAL A 59 11.87 -3.55 0.31
CA VAL A 59 12.98 -4.27 -0.37
C VAL A 59 14.32 -3.94 0.29
N LYS A 60 14.57 -2.67 0.62
CA LYS A 60 15.77 -2.24 1.35
C LYS A 60 15.85 -2.91 2.72
N ALA A 61 14.73 -3.02 3.44
CA ALA A 61 14.68 -3.71 4.73
C ALA A 61 15.11 -5.17 4.62
N TYR A 62 14.60 -5.91 3.61
CA TYR A 62 15.02 -7.29 3.37
C TYR A 62 16.51 -7.41 3.03
N HIS A 63 17.02 -6.51 2.20
CA HIS A 63 18.46 -6.47 1.88
C HIS A 63 19.30 -6.24 3.13
N MET A 64 18.94 -5.25 3.94
CA MET A 64 19.67 -4.93 5.19
C MET A 64 19.64 -6.10 6.17
N LEU A 65 18.52 -6.83 6.26
CA LEU A 65 18.40 -7.98 7.17
C LEU A 65 19.43 -9.07 6.88
N VAL A 66 19.79 -9.27 5.62
CA VAL A 66 20.77 -10.31 5.24
C VAL A 66 22.20 -9.79 5.14
N THR A 67 22.42 -8.47 5.11
CA THR A 67 23.75 -7.87 4.94
C THR A 67 24.28 -7.19 6.21
N VAL A 68 23.39 -6.69 7.10
CA VAL A 68 23.77 -6.00 8.32
C VAL A 68 23.71 -6.96 9.51
N ASN A 69 24.86 -7.57 9.83
CA ASN A 69 25.04 -8.46 10.99
C ASN A 69 23.91 -9.52 11.14
N PRO A 70 23.72 -10.42 10.14
CA PRO A 70 22.59 -11.36 10.13
C PRO A 70 22.63 -12.29 11.34
N LYS A 71 21.50 -12.39 12.07
CA LYS A 71 21.35 -13.22 13.27
C LYS A 71 20.38 -14.36 13.01
N GLY A 72 20.88 -15.59 12.89
CA GLY A 72 20.06 -16.79 12.72
C GLY A 72 19.11 -17.05 13.88
N GLY A 73 17.92 -17.55 13.57
CA GLY A 73 16.87 -17.87 14.57
C GLY A 73 16.02 -16.68 15.00
N GLU A 74 16.37 -15.45 14.57
CA GLU A 74 15.64 -14.25 14.94
C GLU A 74 14.43 -14.00 14.05
N TYR A 75 13.42 -13.29 14.60
CA TYR A 75 12.27 -12.81 13.86
C TYR A 75 12.12 -11.29 14.02
N TYR A 76 11.63 -10.64 12.96
CA TYR A 76 11.48 -9.19 12.88
C TYR A 76 10.14 -8.80 12.29
N ASN A 77 9.45 -7.86 12.94
CA ASN A 77 8.38 -7.13 12.29
C ASN A 77 9.00 -6.04 11.41
N ILE A 78 8.50 -5.92 10.18
CA ILE A 78 8.92 -4.87 9.23
C ILE A 78 7.65 -4.17 8.76
N GLY A 79 7.62 -2.85 8.79
CA GLY A 79 6.47 -2.03 8.39
C GLY A 79 6.84 -0.57 8.30
N GLY A 80 5.88 0.24 7.87
CA GLY A 80 6.04 1.70 7.81
C GLY A 80 5.87 2.36 9.18
N GLU A 81 5.96 3.68 9.16
CA GLU A 81 5.76 4.54 10.34
C GLU A 81 4.52 5.44 10.18
N TYR A 82 3.97 5.57 8.99
CA TYR A 82 2.77 6.35 8.75
C TYR A 82 1.52 5.49 8.89
N THR A 83 0.64 5.89 9.79
CA THR A 83 -0.61 5.18 10.09
C THR A 83 -1.79 6.06 9.75
N CYS A 84 -2.75 5.51 9.02
CA CYS A 84 -4.02 6.16 8.73
C CYS A 84 -5.12 5.12 8.48
N THR A 85 -6.37 5.56 8.53
CA THR A 85 -7.52 4.75 8.10
C THR A 85 -7.50 4.55 6.58
N ILE A 86 -8.17 3.50 6.12
CA ILE A 86 -8.39 3.30 4.67
C ILE A 86 -9.16 4.47 4.08
N LYS A 87 -10.07 5.09 4.85
CA LYS A 87 -10.80 6.30 4.45
C LYS A 87 -9.89 7.50 4.21
N GLU A 88 -8.96 7.76 5.12
CA GLU A 88 -8.00 8.86 4.99
C GLU A 88 -7.08 8.66 3.79
N MET A 89 -6.61 7.42 3.56
CA MET A 89 -5.82 7.06 2.38
C MET A 89 -6.62 7.27 1.09
N LEU A 90 -7.88 6.82 1.02
CA LEU A 90 -8.75 7.03 -0.13
C LEU A 90 -8.99 8.53 -0.39
N ASN A 91 -9.31 9.30 0.65
CA ASN A 91 -9.52 10.75 0.52
C ASN A 91 -8.26 11.45 -0.02
N TYR A 92 -7.08 11.03 0.43
CA TYR A 92 -5.84 11.55 -0.12
C TYR A 92 -5.71 11.23 -1.62
N LEU A 93 -5.96 9.99 -2.04
CA LEU A 93 -5.91 9.61 -3.45
C LEU A 93 -6.93 10.38 -4.30
N ILE A 94 -8.17 10.57 -3.82
CA ILE A 94 -9.20 11.38 -4.49
C ILE A 94 -8.75 12.83 -4.63
N SER A 95 -8.10 13.41 -3.61
CA SER A 95 -7.59 14.78 -3.67
C SER A 95 -6.50 15.00 -4.72
N GLN A 96 -5.88 13.93 -5.22
CA GLN A 96 -4.88 13.96 -6.30
C GLN A 96 -5.49 13.67 -7.67
N SER A 97 -6.81 13.45 -7.75
CA SER A 97 -7.52 13.24 -9.01
C SER A 97 -7.70 14.53 -9.81
N THR A 98 -7.72 14.39 -11.12
CA THR A 98 -8.09 15.48 -12.06
C THR A 98 -9.60 15.64 -12.22
N VAL A 99 -10.39 14.68 -11.70
CA VAL A 99 -11.86 14.71 -11.77
C VAL A 99 -12.42 15.08 -10.41
N ASN A 100 -13.33 16.05 -10.39
CA ASN A 100 -14.07 16.46 -9.19
C ASN A 100 -15.35 15.62 -9.01
N ASN A 101 -15.93 15.66 -7.79
CA ASN A 101 -17.21 15.04 -7.48
C ASN A 101 -17.26 13.52 -7.68
N ILE A 102 -16.21 12.82 -7.28
CA ILE A 102 -16.18 11.36 -7.26
C ILE A 102 -17.00 10.87 -6.07
N GLU A 103 -18.03 10.06 -6.36
CA GLU A 103 -18.88 9.44 -5.35
C GLU A 103 -18.19 8.19 -4.74
N ILE A 104 -18.29 8.01 -3.43
CA ILE A 104 -17.82 6.80 -2.75
C ILE A 104 -19.03 5.89 -2.49
N VAL A 105 -19.02 4.69 -3.06
CA VAL A 105 -20.12 3.72 -2.99
C VAL A 105 -19.65 2.46 -2.24
N THR A 106 -20.30 2.12 -1.13
CA THR A 106 -20.00 0.87 -0.43
C THR A 106 -20.55 -0.31 -1.23
N ASP A 107 -19.68 -1.24 -1.57
CA ASP A 107 -20.00 -2.48 -2.29
C ASP A 107 -19.99 -3.64 -1.28
N PRO A 108 -21.14 -4.27 -1.00
CA PRO A 108 -21.24 -5.37 -0.04
C PRO A 108 -20.33 -6.57 -0.38
N GLU A 109 -20.04 -6.82 -1.67
CA GLU A 109 -19.17 -7.91 -2.10
C GLU A 109 -17.68 -7.67 -1.71
N ARG A 110 -17.33 -6.43 -1.38
CA ARG A 110 -15.99 -6.04 -0.91
C ARG A 110 -15.85 -6.05 0.61
N LEU A 111 -16.93 -6.30 1.34
CA LEU A 111 -16.89 -6.45 2.79
C LEU A 111 -16.38 -7.85 3.13
N ARG A 112 -15.35 -7.92 3.97
CA ARG A 112 -14.83 -9.19 4.47
C ARG A 112 -15.56 -9.57 5.75
N PRO A 113 -15.92 -10.86 5.95
CA PRO A 113 -16.56 -11.32 7.18
C PRO A 113 -15.69 -11.08 8.44
N ILE A 114 -14.36 -11.14 8.27
CA ILE A 114 -13.36 -10.83 9.29
C ILE A 114 -12.34 -9.91 8.67
N ASP A 115 -12.23 -8.70 9.21
CA ASP A 115 -11.18 -7.74 8.87
C ASP A 115 -10.41 -7.36 10.14
N ALA A 116 -9.10 -7.15 10.01
CA ALA A 116 -8.32 -6.66 11.13
C ALA A 116 -8.54 -5.15 11.26
N ASP A 117 -9.13 -4.71 12.37
CA ASP A 117 -9.42 -3.29 12.58
C ASP A 117 -8.15 -2.46 12.75
N LEU A 118 -7.10 -3.09 13.28
CA LEU A 118 -5.85 -2.44 13.64
C LEU A 118 -4.64 -3.26 13.18
N GLN A 119 -3.74 -2.64 12.40
CA GLN A 119 -2.44 -3.21 12.02
C GLN A 119 -1.33 -2.18 12.17
N ILE A 120 -0.81 -2.06 13.39
CA ILE A 120 0.34 -1.20 13.73
C ILE A 120 1.48 -2.11 14.23
N PRO A 121 2.57 -2.27 13.46
CA PRO A 121 3.70 -3.08 13.88
C PRO A 121 4.59 -2.34 14.88
N ASP A 122 5.11 -3.05 15.86
CA ASP A 122 6.32 -2.61 16.56
C ASP A 122 7.54 -3.08 15.75
N ILE A 123 8.23 -2.12 15.14
CA ILE A 123 9.43 -2.33 14.31
C ILE A 123 10.73 -1.97 15.03
N THR A 124 10.67 -1.66 16.32
CA THR A 124 11.79 -1.18 17.13
C THR A 124 12.97 -2.15 17.07
N LYS A 125 12.73 -3.45 17.26
CA LYS A 125 13.77 -4.49 17.22
C LYS A 125 14.52 -4.47 15.88
N PHE A 126 13.82 -4.34 14.76
CA PHE A 126 14.41 -4.28 13.44
C PHE A 126 15.26 -3.01 13.25
N LYS A 127 14.71 -1.86 13.62
CA LYS A 127 15.43 -0.56 13.54
C LYS A 127 16.69 -0.55 14.38
N VAL A 128 16.64 -1.03 15.62
CA VAL A 128 17.81 -1.11 16.50
C VAL A 128 18.87 -2.03 15.94
N HIS A 129 18.47 -3.18 15.38
CA HIS A 129 19.42 -4.14 14.82
C HIS A 129 20.11 -3.64 13.55
N THR A 130 19.35 -3.05 12.61
CA THR A 130 19.85 -2.76 11.27
C THR A 130 20.16 -1.29 11.01
N GLY A 131 19.67 -0.38 11.85
CA GLY A 131 19.70 1.06 11.57
C GLY A 131 18.75 1.50 10.45
N TRP A 132 17.84 0.62 9.98
CA TRP A 132 16.91 0.92 8.92
C TRP A 132 15.99 2.10 9.27
N LYS A 133 15.73 2.93 8.27
CA LYS A 133 14.75 4.02 8.32
C LYS A 133 14.01 4.09 6.99
N PRO A 134 12.70 4.42 6.97
CA PRO A 134 12.00 4.68 5.72
C PRO A 134 12.55 5.94 5.05
N GLU A 135 12.66 5.90 3.72
CA GLU A 135 13.14 7.02 2.89
C GLU A 135 12.01 7.69 2.12
N TYR A 136 10.90 6.94 1.90
CA TYR A 136 9.75 7.44 1.16
C TYR A 136 8.61 7.82 2.10
N THR A 137 8.04 9.01 1.87
CA THR A 137 6.84 9.44 2.59
C THR A 137 5.60 8.75 2.04
N PHE A 138 4.55 8.63 2.87
CA PHE A 138 3.25 8.12 2.44
C PHE A 138 2.71 8.85 1.19
N LYS A 139 2.80 10.18 1.16
CA LYS A 139 2.34 11.00 0.04
C LYS A 139 3.10 10.68 -1.26
N GLN A 140 4.43 10.54 -1.19
CA GLN A 140 5.22 10.11 -2.35
C GLN A 140 4.78 8.74 -2.85
N THR A 141 4.62 7.77 -1.95
CA THR A 141 4.18 6.41 -2.28
C THR A 141 2.83 6.41 -3.00
N MET A 142 1.85 7.16 -2.48
CA MET A 142 0.51 7.25 -3.09
C MET A 142 0.53 7.95 -4.45
N ASN A 143 1.31 9.02 -4.59
CA ASN A 143 1.46 9.72 -5.86
C ASN A 143 2.15 8.85 -6.92
N ASP A 144 3.19 8.12 -6.53
CA ASP A 144 3.89 7.18 -7.42
C ASP A 144 2.97 6.00 -7.83
N LEU A 145 2.10 5.56 -6.94
CA LEU A 145 1.10 4.53 -7.23
C LEU A 145 0.06 5.04 -8.25
N LEU A 146 -0.44 6.28 -8.08
CA LEU A 146 -1.33 6.90 -9.07
C LEU A 146 -0.64 7.09 -10.43
N ALA A 147 0.59 7.58 -10.44
CA ALA A 147 1.38 7.76 -11.67
C ALA A 147 1.58 6.43 -12.40
N TYR A 148 1.87 5.36 -11.65
CA TYR A 148 1.98 4.01 -12.20
C TYR A 148 0.68 3.54 -12.88
N TRP A 149 -0.49 3.79 -12.27
CA TRP A 149 -1.77 3.40 -12.86
C TRP A 149 -2.13 4.28 -14.06
N ARG A 150 -1.80 5.58 -14.03
CA ARG A 150 -1.97 6.49 -15.18
C ARG A 150 -1.18 6.01 -16.40
N ASP A 151 0.12 5.67 -16.22
CA ASP A 151 0.93 5.06 -17.29
C ASP A 151 0.31 3.77 -17.83
N ARG A 152 -0.15 2.90 -16.96
CA ARG A 152 -0.72 1.60 -17.37
C ARG A 152 -2.04 1.72 -18.10
N VAL A 153 -2.94 2.59 -17.67
CA VAL A 153 -4.24 2.79 -18.33
C VAL A 153 -4.06 3.46 -19.68
N THR A 154 -3.21 4.48 -19.77
CA THR A 154 -2.97 5.19 -21.04
C THR A 154 -2.19 4.37 -22.07
N SER A 155 -1.24 3.54 -21.63
CA SER A 155 -0.43 2.70 -22.53
C SER A 155 -1.15 1.43 -23.02
N GLY A 156 -2.37 1.14 -22.55
CA GLY A 156 -3.13 -0.07 -22.92
C GLY A 156 -2.45 -1.39 -22.53
N ARG A 157 -1.44 -1.35 -21.67
CA ARG A 157 -0.73 -2.57 -21.22
C ARG A 157 -1.67 -3.47 -20.45
N LYS A 158 -1.82 -4.73 -20.92
CA LYS A 158 -2.67 -5.73 -20.27
C LYS A 158 -2.32 -5.85 -18.78
N PHE A 159 -3.35 -5.80 -17.94
CA PHE A 159 -3.21 -6.06 -16.51
C PHE A 159 -2.75 -7.51 -16.30
N LEU A 160 -1.72 -7.72 -15.50
CA LEU A 160 -1.40 -9.05 -15.02
C LEU A 160 -2.56 -9.46 -14.08
N ARG A 161 -3.52 -10.22 -14.61
CA ARG A 161 -4.49 -10.93 -13.77
C ARG A 161 -3.73 -12.07 -13.08
N ARG A 162 -3.65 -12.03 -11.78
CA ARG A 162 -3.31 -13.20 -10.97
C ARG A 162 -4.57 -13.93 -10.58
#